data_4fc41baea04e1c17126c0b9540971473
#
_entry.id   4fc41baea04e1c17126c0b9540971473
#
_cell.length_a   1.000
_cell.length_b   1.000
_cell.length_c   1.000
_cell.angle_alpha   90.00
_cell.angle_beta   90.00
_cell.angle_gamma   90.00
#
_symmetry.space_group_name_H-M   'P 1'
#
loop_
_entity.id
_entity.type
_entity.pdbx_description
1 polymer ?
#
loop_
_entity_poly.entity_id
_entity_poly.type
_entity_poly.pdbx_seq_one_letter_code
_entity_poly.pdbx_strand_id
1 'polypeptide(L)'
;MRIRKTGQKIQKVLLTVLFLLLLAGCLYLADRLVERKDSREKNGDYFAAAPKADVLLLGSSHMINGINPAVLYENFGIASYNLGGHGNVLPVTYWEFVNALDYGTPKYAVIDTYLLEKDYQYLDVMTDAESDADRSAAIDQLHEVMDAFPYGKNKRGALADLISDSSLRREFAFDFIRYHSRWSSLERGDYEGVFGKPCGESILGAQLRYEVDPGVSLYPRVDPSEKFEEATVGKTYLRRILDLCREKDIFPILVQVPFAENEDLQRIANSAQDIADEYGIPFLNMNYVENIINPETDQQSQTHLNALGAAKTSAWLGAVLSSEVGVPDRRGEAGYELWEAAVRKYHQQIVANILNPEDLYAELMTLNFNDVSTIIFINNDSVAFYDESLRKLIKNLSGTDGIDVMAGTKLGYCLIHDPVTDTNEETKGTVPLENIKTSFGTVNFTTLENYDLLSVGENTDENQLDYVNNGNIDVQILVYDPASGEKIGHLYFRDGGLVRG
;
A
#
# COMPACT_ATOMS: atom_id res chain seq x y z
N MET A 1 56.50 44.67 8.53
CA MET A 1 56.19 44.01 7.24
C MET A 1 55.83 42.52 7.40
N ARG A 2 56.46 41.72 8.25
CA ARG A 2 56.15 40.28 8.50
C ARG A 2 54.74 40.06 9.07
N ILE A 3 54.28 40.82 10.05
CA ILE A 3 53.00 40.69 10.74
C ILE A 3 51.81 40.89 9.75
N ARG A 4 51.89 41.86 8.82
CA ARG A 4 50.90 42.11 7.80
C ARG A 4 50.73 40.97 6.80
N LYS A 5 51.85 40.28 6.42
CA LYS A 5 51.82 39.13 5.53
C LYS A 5 51.23 37.87 6.20
N THR A 6 51.44 37.72 7.54
CA THR A 6 50.83 36.64 8.30
C THR A 6 49.34 36.77 8.44
N GLY A 7 48.83 38.01 8.71
CA GLY A 7 47.40 38.30 8.77
C GLY A 7 46.70 38.06 7.43
N GLN A 8 47.30 38.44 6.31
CA GLN A 8 46.76 38.19 4.97
C GLN A 8 46.71 36.69 4.62
N LYS A 9 47.70 35.89 5.08
CA LYS A 9 47.68 34.45 4.90
C LYS A 9 46.55 33.79 5.71
N ILE A 10 46.36 34.18 6.96
CA ILE A 10 45.28 33.69 7.83
C ILE A 10 43.90 34.05 7.21
N GLN A 11 43.73 35.28 6.75
CA GLN A 11 42.51 35.74 6.13
C GLN A 11 42.20 34.89 4.84
N LYS A 12 43.20 34.63 3.98
CA LYS A 12 43.03 33.78 2.80
C LYS A 12 42.61 32.35 3.18
N VAL A 13 43.23 31.77 4.18
CA VAL A 13 42.89 30.42 4.68
C VAL A 13 41.42 30.41 5.18
N LEU A 14 41.02 31.41 5.99
CA LEU A 14 39.68 31.52 6.50
C LEU A 14 38.66 31.67 5.35
N LEU A 15 38.93 32.52 4.35
CA LEU A 15 38.06 32.68 3.18
C LEU A 15 37.97 31.39 2.33
N THR A 16 39.10 30.67 2.17
CA THR A 16 39.09 29.38 1.48
C THR A 16 38.26 28.34 2.25
N VAL A 17 38.39 28.26 3.57
CA VAL A 17 37.59 27.36 4.41
C VAL A 17 36.09 27.73 4.30
N LEU A 18 35.78 29.02 4.42
CA LEU A 18 34.42 29.49 4.28
C LEU A 18 33.82 29.17 2.90
N PHE A 19 34.58 29.37 1.82
CA PHE A 19 34.17 29.02 0.46
C PHE A 19 33.92 27.53 0.34
N LEU A 20 34.80 26.67 0.87
CA LEU A 20 34.62 25.22 0.82
C LEU A 20 33.39 24.77 1.63
N LEU A 21 33.12 25.38 2.77
CA LEU A 21 31.92 25.10 3.56
C LEU A 21 30.63 25.52 2.81
N LEU A 22 30.66 26.73 2.19
CA LEU A 22 29.51 27.17 1.38
C LEU A 22 29.29 26.28 0.15
N LEU A 23 30.37 25.90 -0.53
CA LEU A 23 30.29 24.98 -1.66
C LEU A 23 29.73 23.62 -1.25
N ALA A 24 30.23 23.04 -0.13
CA ALA A 24 29.70 21.80 0.41
C ALA A 24 28.21 21.91 0.78
N GLY A 25 27.79 23.04 1.39
CA GLY A 25 26.41 23.32 1.69
C GLY A 25 25.53 23.43 0.43
N CYS A 26 26.01 24.12 -0.61
CA CYS A 26 25.30 24.21 -1.89
C CYS A 26 25.17 22.84 -2.58
N LEU A 27 26.23 22.04 -2.59
CA LEU A 27 26.22 20.69 -3.15
C LEU A 27 25.25 19.80 -2.37
N TYR A 28 25.26 19.86 -1.05
CA TYR A 28 24.33 19.12 -0.20
C TYR A 28 22.87 19.50 -0.49
N LEU A 29 22.58 20.81 -0.60
CA LEU A 29 21.21 21.27 -0.92
C LEU A 29 20.80 20.86 -2.34
N ALA A 30 21.70 20.90 -3.31
CA ALA A 30 21.43 20.49 -4.69
C ALA A 30 21.15 18.98 -4.75
N ASP A 31 21.93 18.17 -4.03
CA ASP A 31 21.73 16.72 -3.88
C ASP A 31 20.33 16.42 -3.32
N ARG A 32 20.01 17.03 -2.18
CA ARG A 32 18.72 16.90 -1.51
C ARG A 32 17.52 17.35 -2.37
N LEU A 33 17.74 18.33 -3.26
CA LEU A 33 16.67 18.83 -4.12
C LEU A 33 16.39 17.88 -5.29
N VAL A 34 17.42 17.28 -5.88
CA VAL A 34 17.25 16.38 -7.04
C VAL A 34 17.05 14.91 -6.67
N GLU A 35 17.28 14.50 -5.42
CA GLU A 35 17.09 13.12 -4.99
C GLU A 35 15.67 12.60 -5.30
N ARG A 36 15.52 11.30 -5.49
CA ARG A 36 14.21 10.66 -5.62
C ARG A 36 13.42 10.84 -4.32
N LYS A 37 12.11 11.09 -4.46
CA LYS A 37 11.24 11.30 -3.30
C LYS A 37 10.58 10.00 -2.83
N ASP A 38 10.41 9.02 -3.72
CA ASP A 38 9.81 7.72 -3.42
C ASP A 38 10.53 6.94 -2.30
N SER A 39 11.87 6.93 -2.28
CA SER A 39 12.62 6.34 -1.18
C SER A 39 12.32 7.03 0.16
N ARG A 40 12.15 8.35 0.15
CA ARG A 40 11.75 9.13 1.33
C ARG A 40 10.29 8.95 1.69
N GLU A 41 9.44 8.85 0.68
CA GLU A 41 8.01 8.57 0.85
C GLU A 41 7.81 7.23 1.53
N LYS A 42 8.58 6.23 1.11
CA LYS A 42 8.56 4.90 1.68
C LYS A 42 9.19 4.85 3.08
N ASN A 43 10.42 5.37 3.22
CA ASN A 43 11.25 5.17 4.42
C ASN A 43 11.39 6.43 5.28
N GLY A 44 10.73 7.56 4.93
CA GLY A 44 10.93 8.84 5.61
C GLY A 44 10.56 8.82 7.09
N ASP A 45 9.49 8.12 7.43
CA ASP A 45 9.02 7.96 8.81
C ASP A 45 9.75 6.85 9.57
N TYR A 46 10.53 5.99 8.87
CA TYR A 46 11.20 4.86 9.49
C TYR A 46 12.15 5.30 10.62
N PHE A 47 12.94 6.34 10.39
CA PHE A 47 13.91 6.82 11.38
C PHE A 47 13.25 7.32 12.67
N ALA A 48 12.01 7.82 12.57
CA ALA A 48 11.21 8.19 13.74
C ALA A 48 10.52 6.98 14.38
N ALA A 49 10.10 6.00 13.57
CA ALA A 49 9.42 4.79 14.02
C ALA A 49 10.37 3.77 14.66
N ALA A 50 11.57 3.60 14.10
CA ALA A 50 12.52 2.52 14.43
C ALA A 50 12.80 2.33 15.93
N PRO A 51 12.96 3.39 16.76
CA PRO A 51 13.23 3.22 18.18
C PRO A 51 12.06 2.61 18.99
N LYS A 52 10.85 2.59 18.41
CA LYS A 52 9.61 2.18 19.07
C LYS A 52 8.89 1.04 18.37
N ALA A 53 9.22 0.74 17.11
CA ALA A 53 8.59 -0.34 16.37
C ALA A 53 8.89 -1.69 17.04
N ASP A 54 7.84 -2.38 17.45
CA ASP A 54 7.96 -3.75 18.00
C ASP A 54 8.15 -4.77 16.86
N VAL A 55 7.58 -4.50 15.68
CA VAL A 55 7.58 -5.42 14.52
C VAL A 55 8.13 -4.73 13.28
N LEU A 56 9.09 -5.35 12.59
CA LEU A 56 9.44 -5.00 11.21
C LEU A 56 8.83 -6.01 10.24
N LEU A 57 8.22 -5.49 9.18
CA LEU A 57 7.69 -6.25 8.06
C LEU A 57 8.71 -6.17 6.93
N LEU A 58 9.25 -7.29 6.50
CA LEU A 58 10.38 -7.39 5.56
C LEU A 58 9.98 -8.21 4.35
N GLY A 59 10.33 -7.77 3.15
CA GLY A 59 10.06 -8.56 1.96
C GLY A 59 9.93 -7.76 0.67
N SER A 60 9.14 -8.30 -0.24
CA SER A 60 8.93 -7.81 -1.60
C SER A 60 7.76 -6.83 -1.72
N SER A 61 7.30 -6.63 -2.98
CA SER A 61 6.06 -5.90 -3.28
C SER A 61 4.82 -6.54 -2.62
N HIS A 62 4.83 -7.83 -2.35
CA HIS A 62 3.74 -8.50 -1.64
C HIS A 62 3.63 -8.01 -0.20
N MET A 63 4.75 -7.78 0.48
CA MET A 63 4.74 -7.18 1.82
C MET A 63 4.30 -5.71 1.78
N ILE A 64 4.89 -4.89 0.88
CA ILE A 64 4.62 -3.45 0.85
C ILE A 64 3.18 -3.11 0.44
N ASN A 65 2.57 -3.91 -0.46
CA ASN A 65 1.19 -3.72 -0.92
C ASN A 65 0.17 -4.55 -0.11
N GLY A 66 0.58 -5.65 0.54
CA GLY A 66 -0.33 -6.63 1.13
C GLY A 66 -0.48 -6.53 2.65
N ILE A 67 0.43 -5.85 3.36
CA ILE A 67 0.33 -5.70 4.83
C ILE A 67 0.36 -4.23 5.21
N ASN A 68 -0.74 -3.77 5.82
CA ASN A 68 -0.94 -2.38 6.24
C ASN A 68 -0.66 -2.20 7.75
N PRO A 69 0.41 -1.50 8.15
CA PRO A 69 0.71 -1.21 9.54
C PRO A 69 -0.37 -0.42 10.28
N ALA A 70 -1.16 0.42 9.58
CA ALA A 70 -2.24 1.16 10.21
C ALA A 70 -3.36 0.21 10.69
N VAL A 71 -3.72 -0.80 9.90
CA VAL A 71 -4.71 -1.84 10.30
C VAL A 71 -4.18 -2.67 11.46
N LEU A 72 -2.88 -3.03 11.47
CA LEU A 72 -2.26 -3.75 12.58
C LEU A 72 -2.33 -2.93 13.88
N TYR A 73 -2.08 -1.61 13.80
CA TYR A 73 -2.15 -0.75 14.98
C TYR A 73 -3.58 -0.47 15.42
N GLU A 74 -4.48 -0.13 14.50
CA GLU A 74 -5.87 0.19 14.80
C GLU A 74 -6.59 -0.96 15.50
N ASN A 75 -6.48 -2.18 14.94
CA ASN A 75 -7.22 -3.33 15.44
C ASN A 75 -6.55 -4.01 16.65
N PHE A 76 -5.22 -4.01 16.70
CA PHE A 76 -4.47 -4.81 17.69
C PHE A 76 -3.42 -4.03 18.48
N GLY A 77 -3.22 -2.74 18.19
CA GLY A 77 -2.20 -1.92 18.83
C GLY A 77 -0.76 -2.30 18.46
N ILE A 78 -0.57 -3.07 17.39
CA ILE A 78 0.75 -3.55 16.98
C ILE A 78 1.55 -2.43 16.32
N ALA A 79 2.59 -1.96 16.99
CA ALA A 79 3.50 -0.95 16.45
C ALA A 79 4.48 -1.58 15.45
N SER A 80 4.10 -1.60 14.18
CA SER A 80 4.86 -2.16 13.08
C SER A 80 5.32 -1.12 12.06
N TYR A 81 6.36 -1.45 11.28
CA TYR A 81 6.79 -0.67 10.13
C TYR A 81 7.06 -1.59 8.93
N ASN A 82 6.60 -1.19 7.74
CA ASN A 82 6.73 -1.98 6.52
C ASN A 82 7.96 -1.54 5.73
N LEU A 83 8.98 -2.39 5.70
CA LEU A 83 10.20 -2.25 4.90
C LEU A 83 10.17 -3.11 3.62
N GLY A 84 9.01 -3.62 3.22
CA GLY A 84 8.87 -4.27 1.92
C GLY A 84 9.25 -3.34 0.77
N GLY A 85 9.68 -3.87 -0.36
CA GLY A 85 10.07 -3.07 -1.52
C GLY A 85 9.75 -3.74 -2.84
N HIS A 86 9.41 -2.95 -3.85
CA HIS A 86 9.12 -3.47 -5.17
C HIS A 86 10.31 -4.26 -5.74
N GLY A 87 10.06 -5.50 -6.17
CA GLY A 87 11.11 -6.36 -6.72
C GLY A 87 12.22 -6.77 -5.75
N ASN A 88 12.06 -6.53 -4.44
CA ASN A 88 13.05 -6.91 -3.44
C ASN A 88 13.25 -8.43 -3.41
N VAL A 89 14.33 -8.89 -4.00
CA VAL A 89 14.83 -10.25 -3.78
C VAL A 89 15.44 -10.37 -2.38
N LEU A 90 15.51 -11.58 -1.83
CA LEU A 90 15.99 -11.79 -0.46
C LEU A 90 17.39 -11.23 -0.16
N PRO A 91 18.35 -11.17 -1.10
CA PRO A 91 19.59 -10.40 -0.91
C PRO A 91 19.36 -8.92 -0.59
N VAL A 92 18.41 -8.26 -1.27
CA VAL A 92 18.06 -6.85 -1.00
C VAL A 92 17.38 -6.72 0.35
N THR A 93 16.40 -7.56 0.65
CA THR A 93 15.71 -7.61 1.96
C THR A 93 16.69 -7.79 3.13
N TYR A 94 17.68 -8.67 2.99
CA TYR A 94 18.73 -8.85 4.00
C TYR A 94 19.50 -7.54 4.28
N TRP A 95 19.92 -6.85 3.22
CA TRP A 95 20.71 -5.64 3.38
C TRP A 95 19.87 -4.42 3.81
N GLU A 96 18.61 -4.36 3.42
CA GLU A 96 17.67 -3.37 3.96
C GLU A 96 17.53 -3.57 5.47
N PHE A 97 17.31 -4.80 5.91
CA PHE A 97 17.22 -5.14 7.33
C PHE A 97 18.51 -4.80 8.08
N VAL A 98 19.71 -5.12 7.55
CA VAL A 98 21.00 -4.75 8.15
C VAL A 98 21.13 -3.22 8.31
N ASN A 99 20.73 -2.43 7.30
CA ASN A 99 20.76 -0.97 7.40
C ASN A 99 19.71 -0.45 8.40
N ALA A 100 18.55 -1.05 8.43
CA ALA A 100 17.46 -0.66 9.32
C ALA A 100 17.84 -0.86 10.81
N LEU A 101 18.54 -1.92 11.15
CA LEU A 101 18.98 -2.22 12.52
C LEU A 101 19.94 -1.18 13.13
N ASP A 102 20.54 -0.29 12.33
CA ASP A 102 21.31 0.84 12.85
C ASP A 102 20.44 1.89 13.58
N TYR A 103 19.11 1.87 13.39
CA TYR A 103 18.18 2.88 13.91
C TYR A 103 17.24 2.35 15.00
N GLY A 104 17.03 1.06 15.05
CA GLY A 104 16.22 0.40 16.07
C GLY A 104 16.28 -1.11 15.96
N THR A 105 16.13 -1.79 17.07
CA THR A 105 16.08 -3.26 17.11
C THR A 105 14.67 -3.67 17.48
N PRO A 106 13.86 -4.19 16.54
CA PRO A 106 12.52 -4.68 16.82
C PRO A 106 12.58 -5.95 17.67
N LYS A 107 11.48 -6.32 18.28
CA LYS A 107 11.37 -7.61 18.97
C LYS A 107 10.98 -8.74 18.02
N TYR A 108 10.29 -8.40 16.95
CA TYR A 108 9.74 -9.34 15.98
C TYR A 108 10.08 -8.89 14.56
N ALA A 109 10.35 -9.86 13.67
CA ALA A 109 10.50 -9.65 12.24
C ALA A 109 9.53 -10.58 11.50
N VAL A 110 8.61 -10.03 10.75
CA VAL A 110 7.73 -10.76 9.83
C VAL A 110 8.37 -10.70 8.45
N ILE A 111 8.71 -11.85 7.88
CA ILE A 111 9.55 -11.97 6.68
C ILE A 111 8.75 -12.67 5.59
N ASP A 112 8.49 -11.97 4.49
CA ASP A 112 7.85 -12.53 3.30
C ASP A 112 8.78 -13.54 2.61
N THR A 113 8.21 -14.67 2.19
CA THR A 113 8.94 -15.77 1.57
C THR A 113 8.86 -15.75 0.04
N TYR A 114 8.29 -14.72 -0.56
CA TYR A 114 8.27 -14.56 -2.00
C TYR A 114 9.69 -14.42 -2.60
N LEU A 115 9.89 -14.90 -3.82
CA LEU A 115 11.17 -14.91 -4.56
C LEU A 115 12.27 -15.81 -3.96
N LEU A 116 11.87 -16.91 -3.27
CA LEU A 116 12.82 -17.94 -2.79
C LEU A 116 13.56 -18.65 -3.93
N GLU A 117 12.96 -18.73 -5.12
CA GLU A 117 13.53 -19.40 -6.29
C GLU A 117 14.65 -18.60 -6.96
N LYS A 118 14.79 -17.31 -6.65
CA LYS A 118 15.77 -16.47 -7.32
C LYS A 118 17.21 -16.90 -7.00
N ASP A 119 17.97 -17.20 -8.07
CA ASP A 119 19.33 -17.73 -7.97
C ASP A 119 20.37 -16.74 -8.48
N TYR A 120 20.22 -15.48 -8.10
CA TYR A 120 21.21 -14.44 -8.34
C TYR A 120 21.34 -13.50 -7.14
N GLN A 121 22.53 -12.94 -6.97
CA GLN A 121 22.89 -11.97 -5.93
C GLN A 121 23.04 -10.56 -6.50
N TYR A 122 23.65 -10.45 -7.70
CA TYR A 122 23.95 -9.17 -8.32
C TYR A 122 22.82 -8.74 -9.25
N LEU A 123 22.22 -7.57 -8.96
CA LEU A 123 21.07 -7.05 -9.71
C LEU A 123 21.45 -6.55 -11.11
N ASP A 124 22.67 -6.06 -11.29
CA ASP A 124 23.19 -5.60 -12.58
C ASP A 124 23.58 -6.74 -13.55
N VAL A 125 23.58 -7.99 -13.07
CA VAL A 125 23.88 -9.20 -13.87
C VAL A 125 22.92 -10.35 -13.57
N MET A 126 21.64 -10.03 -13.30
CA MET A 126 20.57 -11.01 -13.07
C MET A 126 20.54 -12.08 -14.16
N THR A 127 20.50 -13.34 -13.75
CA THR A 127 20.53 -14.48 -14.66
C THR A 127 19.17 -14.74 -15.33
N ASP A 128 18.09 -14.27 -14.74
CA ASP A 128 16.71 -14.38 -15.23
C ASP A 128 16.15 -13.09 -15.86
N ALA A 129 16.98 -12.06 -16.04
CA ALA A 129 16.58 -10.85 -16.76
C ALA A 129 16.42 -11.13 -18.25
N GLU A 130 15.25 -10.78 -18.80
CA GLU A 130 14.97 -10.93 -20.22
C GLU A 130 15.64 -9.83 -21.07
N SER A 131 15.93 -8.68 -20.43
CA SER A 131 16.49 -7.50 -21.08
C SER A 131 17.38 -6.67 -20.18
N ASP A 132 18.12 -5.71 -20.77
CA ASP A 132 18.85 -4.68 -19.99
C ASP A 132 17.89 -3.72 -19.28
N ALA A 133 16.65 -3.60 -19.75
CA ALA A 133 15.63 -2.80 -19.07
C ALA A 133 15.26 -3.41 -17.71
N ASP A 134 15.18 -4.73 -17.59
CA ASP A 134 14.87 -5.42 -16.33
C ASP A 134 15.97 -5.19 -15.29
N ARG A 135 17.24 -5.25 -15.73
CA ARG A 135 18.39 -4.93 -14.87
C ARG A 135 18.38 -3.48 -14.42
N SER A 136 18.04 -2.56 -15.34
CA SER A 136 17.90 -1.14 -15.00
C SER A 136 16.77 -0.92 -14.00
N ALA A 137 15.63 -1.56 -14.18
CA ALA A 137 14.50 -1.50 -13.24
C ALA A 137 14.88 -2.04 -11.85
N ALA A 138 15.62 -3.17 -11.78
CA ALA A 138 16.08 -3.71 -10.51
C ALA A 138 17.04 -2.74 -9.78
N ILE A 139 17.91 -2.03 -10.49
CA ILE A 139 18.77 -1.00 -9.92
C ILE A 139 17.94 0.21 -9.46
N ASP A 140 16.91 0.64 -10.22
CA ASP A 140 16.02 1.73 -9.82
C ASP A 140 15.23 1.37 -8.56
N GLN A 141 14.76 0.13 -8.43
CA GLN A 141 14.10 -0.40 -7.22
C GLN A 141 15.08 -0.43 -6.03
N LEU A 142 16.35 -0.79 -6.25
CA LEU A 142 17.35 -0.72 -5.20
C LEU A 142 17.59 0.72 -4.70
N HIS A 143 17.53 1.72 -5.59
CA HIS A 143 17.57 3.13 -5.20
C HIS A 143 16.36 3.50 -4.32
N GLU A 144 15.16 3.04 -4.67
CA GLU A 144 13.97 3.27 -3.84
C GLU A 144 14.14 2.77 -2.41
N VAL A 145 14.77 1.60 -2.26
CA VAL A 145 14.99 0.96 -0.94
C VAL A 145 16.15 1.61 -0.18
N MET A 146 17.24 1.94 -0.87
CA MET A 146 18.53 2.27 -0.22
C MET A 146 18.81 3.77 -0.11
N ASP A 147 18.22 4.65 -0.94
CA ASP A 147 18.63 6.06 -0.98
C ASP A 147 18.27 6.83 0.29
N ALA A 148 17.18 6.44 0.99
CA ALA A 148 16.85 7.02 2.29
C ALA A 148 17.91 6.75 3.38
N PHE A 149 18.65 5.64 3.28
CA PHE A 149 19.69 5.31 4.26
C PHE A 149 20.99 6.10 4.00
N PRO A 150 21.61 6.67 5.05
CA PRO A 150 22.89 7.39 4.91
C PRO A 150 24.01 6.51 4.35
N TYR A 151 24.89 7.10 3.55
CA TYR A 151 26.05 6.40 2.97
C TYR A 151 27.10 6.03 4.03
N GLY A 152 26.85 4.91 4.70
CA GLY A 152 27.65 4.37 5.80
C GLY A 152 28.33 3.03 5.47
N LYS A 153 28.83 2.36 6.50
CA LYS A 153 29.49 1.04 6.37
C LYS A 153 28.52 -0.01 5.81
N ASN A 154 27.28 -0.04 6.32
CA ASN A 154 26.29 -1.05 5.95
C ASN A 154 25.78 -0.82 4.52
N LYS A 155 25.45 0.42 4.13
CA LYS A 155 25.07 0.74 2.74
C LYS A 155 26.19 0.39 1.75
N ARG A 156 27.46 0.68 2.08
CA ARG A 156 28.61 0.28 1.25
C ARG A 156 28.75 -1.24 1.14
N GLY A 157 28.51 -1.96 2.23
CA GLY A 157 28.49 -3.42 2.25
C GLY A 157 27.39 -3.98 1.36
N ALA A 158 26.18 -3.44 1.47
CA ALA A 158 25.05 -3.77 0.62
C ALA A 158 25.37 -3.60 -0.87
N LEU A 159 25.88 -2.42 -1.25
CA LEU A 159 26.21 -2.14 -2.64
C LEU A 159 27.31 -3.05 -3.19
N ALA A 160 28.29 -3.42 -2.37
CA ALA A 160 29.33 -4.36 -2.78
C ALA A 160 28.81 -5.78 -2.97
N ASP A 161 27.77 -6.16 -2.25
CA ASP A 161 27.16 -7.49 -2.27
C ASP A 161 26.05 -7.63 -3.33
N LEU A 162 25.40 -6.49 -3.72
CA LEU A 162 24.24 -6.46 -4.62
C LEU A 162 24.54 -5.97 -6.03
N ILE A 163 25.66 -5.29 -6.26
CA ILE A 163 26.04 -4.70 -7.55
C ILE A 163 27.46 -5.09 -7.88
N SER A 164 27.68 -5.70 -9.04
CA SER A 164 29.02 -6.10 -9.50
C SER A 164 29.82 -4.92 -10.06
N ASP A 165 29.16 -3.99 -10.79
CA ASP A 165 29.80 -2.82 -11.40
C ASP A 165 30.08 -1.72 -10.38
N SER A 166 31.36 -1.38 -10.24
CA SER A 166 31.81 -0.31 -9.34
C SER A 166 31.37 1.10 -9.78
N SER A 167 31.01 1.32 -11.04
CA SER A 167 30.50 2.61 -11.51
C SER A 167 29.09 2.85 -11.05
N LEU A 168 28.21 1.85 -11.13
CA LEU A 168 26.83 1.90 -10.60
C LEU A 168 26.83 2.13 -9.08
N ARG A 169 27.74 1.44 -8.33
CA ARG A 169 27.85 1.62 -6.87
C ARG A 169 28.14 3.07 -6.46
N ARG A 170 28.79 3.87 -7.33
CA ARG A 170 29.12 5.29 -7.04
C ARG A 170 27.89 6.20 -7.14
N GLU A 171 26.87 5.81 -7.91
CA GLU A 171 25.62 6.58 -8.03
C GLU A 171 24.90 6.69 -6.68
N PHE A 172 24.97 5.65 -5.86
CA PHE A 172 24.42 5.61 -4.50
C PHE A 172 25.17 6.44 -3.44
N ALA A 173 26.34 6.96 -3.78
CA ALA A 173 27.13 7.77 -2.86
C ALA A 173 26.77 9.25 -2.90
N PHE A 174 26.20 9.69 -4.03
CA PHE A 174 25.84 11.08 -4.26
C PHE A 174 24.71 11.13 -5.30
N ASP A 175 23.51 11.38 -4.85
CA ASP A 175 22.28 11.29 -5.65
C ASP A 175 22.27 12.22 -6.87
N PHE A 176 23.02 13.33 -6.78
CA PHE A 176 23.19 14.24 -7.91
C PHE A 176 23.83 13.57 -9.13
N ILE A 177 24.67 12.55 -8.97
CA ILE A 177 25.27 11.82 -10.09
C ILE A 177 24.16 11.14 -10.93
N ARG A 178 23.20 10.54 -10.25
CA ARG A 178 22.08 9.82 -10.88
C ARG A 178 20.96 10.77 -11.33
N TYR A 179 20.58 11.71 -10.48
CA TYR A 179 19.34 12.46 -10.61
C TYR A 179 19.53 13.91 -11.08
N HIS A 180 20.74 14.31 -11.52
CA HIS A 180 21.00 15.68 -11.97
C HIS A 180 20.08 16.14 -13.11
N SER A 181 19.54 15.24 -13.95
CA SER A 181 18.59 15.57 -15.01
C SER A 181 17.22 16.03 -14.50
N ARG A 182 16.84 15.66 -13.26
CA ARG A 182 15.60 16.11 -12.62
C ARG A 182 15.57 17.61 -12.33
N TRP A 183 16.71 18.29 -12.48
CA TRP A 183 16.75 19.75 -12.31
C TRP A 183 15.74 20.51 -13.19
N SER A 184 15.39 19.95 -14.35
CA SER A 184 14.41 20.52 -15.29
C SER A 184 12.95 20.17 -14.97
N SER A 185 12.70 19.26 -14.02
CA SER A 185 11.38 18.72 -13.66
C SER A 185 11.10 18.77 -12.16
N LEU A 186 11.71 19.74 -11.45
CA LEU A 186 11.48 19.92 -10.03
C LEU A 186 10.07 20.48 -9.78
N GLU A 187 9.40 19.88 -8.82
CA GLU A 187 8.07 20.21 -8.38
C GLU A 187 8.07 20.85 -6.97
N ARG A 188 6.93 21.37 -6.54
CA ARG A 188 6.78 22.00 -5.22
C ARG A 188 7.19 21.03 -4.08
N GLY A 189 6.83 19.75 -4.19
CA GLY A 189 7.17 18.72 -3.21
C GLY A 189 8.68 18.54 -3.03
N ASP A 190 9.47 18.70 -4.10
CA ASP A 190 10.93 18.62 -4.02
C ASP A 190 11.52 19.69 -3.08
N TYR A 191 11.02 20.92 -3.19
CA TYR A 191 11.44 22.02 -2.32
C TYR A 191 10.94 21.83 -0.87
N GLU A 192 9.71 21.41 -0.69
CA GLU A 192 9.14 21.14 0.63
C GLU A 192 9.90 20.01 1.34
N GLY A 193 10.29 18.96 0.63
CA GLY A 193 11.10 17.85 1.14
C GLY A 193 12.48 18.25 1.64
N VAL A 194 13.14 19.27 1.01
CA VAL A 194 14.42 19.80 1.49
C VAL A 194 14.29 20.39 2.90
N PHE A 195 13.14 20.97 3.23
CA PHE A 195 12.86 21.58 4.53
C PHE A 195 12.19 20.62 5.53
N GLY A 196 12.22 19.31 5.26
CA GLY A 196 11.78 18.27 6.19
C GLY A 196 10.27 18.14 6.35
N LYS A 197 9.47 18.65 5.40
CA LYS A 197 8.05 18.33 5.39
C LYS A 197 7.88 16.86 4.98
N PRO A 198 6.95 16.12 5.62
CA PRO A 198 6.60 14.79 5.15
C PRO A 198 6.16 14.88 3.68
N CYS A 199 6.79 14.11 2.84
CA CYS A 199 6.38 13.95 1.46
C CYS A 199 6.01 12.48 1.29
N GLY A 200 4.84 12.22 0.69
CA GLY A 200 4.46 10.90 0.28
C GLY A 200 3.22 10.31 0.92
N GLU A 201 2.73 9.30 0.27
CA GLU A 201 1.44 8.66 0.56
C GLU A 201 1.59 7.35 1.36
N SER A 202 2.81 6.86 1.59
CA SER A 202 3.02 5.61 2.32
C SER A 202 2.46 5.67 3.75
N ILE A 203 1.94 4.55 4.20
CA ILE A 203 1.42 4.35 5.56
C ILE A 203 2.44 3.52 6.33
N LEU A 204 3.33 4.18 7.08
CA LEU A 204 4.42 3.52 7.81
C LEU A 204 5.18 2.54 6.90
N GLY A 205 5.53 2.99 5.69
CA GLY A 205 6.22 2.21 4.67
C GLY A 205 5.31 1.43 3.71
N ALA A 206 4.09 1.09 4.05
CA ALA A 206 3.17 0.42 3.14
C ALA A 206 2.68 1.35 2.02
N GLN A 207 2.52 0.81 0.81
CA GLN A 207 2.00 1.49 -0.37
C GLN A 207 0.74 0.76 -0.84
N LEU A 208 -0.42 1.29 -0.50
CA LEU A 208 -1.70 0.67 -0.82
C LEU A 208 -2.11 0.94 -2.27
N ARG A 209 -2.76 -0.04 -2.90
CA ARG A 209 -3.29 0.03 -4.26
C ARG A 209 -4.80 0.11 -4.21
N TYR A 210 -5.37 1.06 -4.93
CA TYR A 210 -6.83 1.30 -4.90
C TYR A 210 -7.54 0.87 -6.19
N GLU A 211 -6.83 0.21 -7.10
CA GLU A 211 -7.38 -0.37 -8.32
C GLU A 211 -7.94 -1.78 -8.05
N VAL A 212 -8.81 -2.25 -8.90
CA VAL A 212 -9.35 -3.63 -8.89
C VAL A 212 -9.19 -4.26 -10.26
N ASP A 213 -8.57 -5.46 -10.33
CA ASP A 213 -8.59 -6.29 -11.52
C ASP A 213 -9.62 -7.42 -11.37
N PRO A 214 -10.81 -7.28 -11.98
CA PRO A 214 -11.85 -8.30 -11.86
C PRO A 214 -11.56 -9.58 -12.66
N GLY A 215 -10.51 -9.56 -13.49
CA GLY A 215 -10.09 -10.71 -14.29
C GLY A 215 -9.24 -11.73 -13.55
N VAL A 216 -8.89 -11.45 -12.29
CA VAL A 216 -8.06 -12.34 -11.49
C VAL A 216 -8.79 -13.63 -11.16
N SER A 217 -8.11 -14.75 -11.36
CA SER A 217 -8.62 -16.08 -11.01
C SER A 217 -7.58 -16.89 -10.25
N LEU A 218 -8.04 -17.63 -9.24
CA LEU A 218 -7.17 -18.53 -8.46
C LEU A 218 -6.82 -19.77 -9.26
N TYR A 219 -5.60 -20.23 -9.10
CA TYR A 219 -5.16 -21.53 -9.55
C TYR A 219 -5.57 -22.63 -8.57
N PRO A 220 -5.65 -23.91 -9.02
CA PRO A 220 -5.84 -25.03 -8.13
C PRO A 220 -4.78 -25.06 -7.02
N ARG A 221 -5.18 -25.43 -5.82
CA ARG A 221 -4.23 -25.57 -4.70
C ARG A 221 -3.37 -26.81 -4.87
N VAL A 222 -2.07 -26.61 -4.70
CA VAL A 222 -1.06 -27.67 -4.65
C VAL A 222 -1.02 -28.23 -3.24
N ASP A 223 -0.73 -29.56 -3.10
CA ASP A 223 -0.54 -30.17 -1.79
C ASP A 223 0.64 -29.50 -1.06
N PRO A 224 0.52 -29.11 0.22
CA PRO A 224 1.61 -28.45 0.96
C PRO A 224 2.90 -29.29 1.07
N SER A 225 2.84 -30.60 0.81
CA SER A 225 4.01 -31.48 0.75
C SER A 225 4.78 -31.37 -0.57
N GLU A 226 4.18 -30.83 -1.62
CA GLU A 226 4.86 -30.56 -2.89
C GLU A 226 5.70 -29.29 -2.75
N LYS A 227 7.01 -29.41 -2.91
CA LYS A 227 7.98 -28.36 -2.62
C LYS A 227 8.98 -28.18 -3.75
N PHE A 228 9.53 -26.98 -3.83
CA PHE A 228 10.63 -26.65 -4.70
C PHE A 228 11.96 -26.98 -4.00
N GLU A 229 12.67 -28.01 -4.50
CA GLU A 229 13.82 -28.61 -3.81
C GLU A 229 15.17 -27.91 -4.09
N GLU A 230 15.28 -27.08 -5.12
CA GLU A 230 16.55 -26.48 -5.53
C GLU A 230 17.13 -25.56 -4.46
N ALA A 231 18.46 -25.62 -4.32
CA ALA A 231 19.20 -24.68 -3.50
C ALA A 231 19.41 -23.39 -4.29
N THR A 232 18.99 -22.23 -3.73
CA THR A 232 19.05 -20.95 -4.40
C THR A 232 19.75 -19.89 -3.57
N VAL A 233 20.11 -18.79 -4.21
CA VAL A 233 20.58 -17.58 -3.51
C VAL A 233 19.48 -17.04 -2.60
N GLY A 234 18.21 -17.04 -3.03
CA GLY A 234 17.08 -16.65 -2.21
C GLY A 234 16.99 -17.42 -0.90
N LYS A 235 17.00 -18.76 -0.96
CA LYS A 235 16.99 -19.63 0.25
C LYS A 235 18.23 -19.40 1.15
N THR A 236 19.37 -19.10 0.55
CA THR A 236 20.61 -18.77 1.30
C THR A 236 20.46 -17.46 2.07
N TYR A 237 19.90 -16.42 1.44
CA TYR A 237 19.72 -15.13 2.10
C TYR A 237 18.57 -15.15 3.12
N LEU A 238 17.53 -15.96 2.93
CA LEU A 238 16.54 -16.17 3.99
C LEU A 238 17.21 -16.71 5.25
N ARG A 239 18.08 -17.70 5.14
CA ARG A 239 18.84 -18.21 6.30
C ARG A 239 19.75 -17.13 6.91
N ARG A 240 20.40 -16.29 6.09
CA ARG A 240 21.17 -15.15 6.60
C ARG A 240 20.32 -14.15 7.39
N ILE A 241 19.08 -13.87 6.95
CA ILE A 241 18.13 -13.03 7.69
C ILE A 241 17.79 -13.68 9.04
N LEU A 242 17.49 -14.99 9.06
CA LEU A 242 17.17 -15.72 10.28
C LEU A 242 18.36 -15.83 11.25
N ASP A 243 19.58 -16.01 10.74
CA ASP A 243 20.80 -15.96 11.55
C ASP A 243 21.01 -14.59 12.17
N LEU A 244 20.73 -13.50 11.42
CA LEU A 244 20.80 -12.14 11.94
C LEU A 244 19.73 -11.89 13.01
N CYS A 245 18.51 -12.40 12.83
CA CYS A 245 17.48 -12.34 13.86
C CYS A 245 17.94 -13.02 15.15
N ARG A 246 18.51 -14.23 15.05
CA ARG A 246 19.06 -14.97 16.20
C ARG A 246 20.21 -14.22 16.87
N GLU A 247 21.12 -13.60 16.09
CA GLU A 247 22.23 -12.78 16.63
C GLU A 247 21.71 -11.56 17.41
N LYS A 248 20.62 -10.97 16.99
CA LYS A 248 20.04 -9.75 17.56
C LYS A 248 18.93 -9.98 18.57
N ASP A 249 18.61 -11.23 18.90
CA ASP A 249 17.50 -11.61 19.80
C ASP A 249 16.14 -11.11 19.30
N ILE A 250 15.91 -11.22 17.98
CA ILE A 250 14.68 -10.85 17.28
C ILE A 250 13.93 -12.14 16.96
N PHE A 251 12.64 -12.23 17.30
CA PHE A 251 11.81 -13.40 16.98
C PHE A 251 11.30 -13.31 15.53
N PRO A 252 11.74 -14.20 14.63
CA PRO A 252 11.30 -14.19 13.24
C PRO A 252 10.01 -14.99 13.04
N ILE A 253 9.16 -14.51 12.12
CA ILE A 253 7.96 -15.18 11.64
C ILE A 253 8.04 -15.16 10.11
N LEU A 254 7.99 -16.31 9.45
CA LEU A 254 7.90 -16.39 8.00
C LEU A 254 6.44 -16.27 7.58
N VAL A 255 6.18 -15.51 6.52
CA VAL A 255 4.84 -15.37 5.94
C VAL A 255 4.90 -15.51 4.43
N GLN A 256 3.85 -16.07 3.85
CA GLN A 256 3.53 -15.94 2.43
C GLN A 256 2.27 -15.10 2.32
N VAL A 257 2.39 -13.87 1.83
CA VAL A 257 1.25 -12.98 1.60
C VAL A 257 0.41 -13.54 0.45
N PRO A 258 -0.92 -13.63 0.55
CA PRO A 258 -1.72 -14.33 -0.44
C PRO A 258 -1.86 -13.53 -1.74
N PHE A 259 -1.83 -14.24 -2.85
CA PHE A 259 -2.19 -13.75 -4.18
C PHE A 259 -2.56 -14.93 -5.08
N ALA A 260 -2.91 -14.69 -6.35
CA ALA A 260 -3.27 -15.75 -7.27
C ALA A 260 -2.02 -16.49 -7.81
N GLU A 261 -1.38 -17.26 -6.93
CA GLU A 261 -0.19 -18.06 -7.24
C GLU A 261 -0.50 -19.23 -8.16
N ASN A 262 0.27 -19.37 -9.24
CA ASN A 262 0.26 -20.58 -10.02
C ASN A 262 0.89 -21.75 -9.25
N GLU A 263 0.77 -22.99 -9.76
CA GLU A 263 1.21 -24.19 -9.06
C GLU A 263 2.71 -24.17 -8.73
N ASP A 264 3.56 -23.61 -9.60
CA ASP A 264 5.01 -23.56 -9.36
C ASP A 264 5.35 -22.57 -8.24
N LEU A 265 4.70 -21.41 -8.20
CA LEU A 265 4.86 -20.44 -7.11
C LEU A 265 4.37 -21.00 -5.78
N GLN A 266 3.27 -21.79 -5.79
CA GLN A 266 2.80 -22.47 -4.58
C GLN A 266 3.84 -23.50 -4.07
N ARG A 267 4.49 -24.28 -4.96
CA ARG A 267 5.58 -25.21 -4.57
C ARG A 267 6.80 -24.46 -4.01
N ILE A 268 7.12 -23.29 -4.58
CA ILE A 268 8.18 -22.42 -4.07
C ILE A 268 7.84 -21.95 -2.67
N ALA A 269 6.65 -21.40 -2.46
CA ALA A 269 6.17 -20.96 -1.15
C ALA A 269 6.19 -22.11 -0.12
N ASN A 270 5.71 -23.32 -0.49
CA ASN A 270 5.72 -24.50 0.38
C ASN A 270 7.13 -24.89 0.86
N SER A 271 8.18 -24.60 0.06
CA SER A 271 9.56 -24.89 0.45
C SER A 271 10.08 -24.06 1.61
N ALA A 272 9.41 -22.94 1.95
CA ALA A 272 9.73 -22.14 3.12
C ALA A 272 9.49 -22.89 4.44
N GLN A 273 8.58 -23.86 4.46
CA GLN A 273 8.30 -24.69 5.64
C GLN A 273 9.55 -25.43 6.12
N ASP A 274 10.37 -25.95 5.21
CA ASP A 274 11.59 -26.68 5.58
C ASP A 274 12.59 -25.76 6.30
N ILE A 275 12.68 -24.52 5.87
CA ILE A 275 13.54 -23.51 6.53
C ILE A 275 12.95 -23.11 7.88
N ALA A 276 11.64 -22.95 7.96
CA ALA A 276 10.96 -22.69 9.24
C ALA A 276 11.21 -23.82 10.25
N ASP A 277 11.08 -25.08 9.82
CA ASP A 277 11.33 -26.25 10.65
C ASP A 277 12.80 -26.33 11.09
N GLU A 278 13.75 -26.01 10.20
CA GLU A 278 15.20 -25.95 10.50
C GLU A 278 15.52 -24.97 11.65
N TYR A 279 14.81 -23.84 11.68
CA TYR A 279 15.03 -22.79 12.69
C TYR A 279 14.06 -22.89 13.88
N GLY A 280 13.05 -23.76 13.82
CA GLY A 280 12.04 -23.92 14.87
C GLY A 280 11.13 -22.69 15.02
N ILE A 281 10.76 -22.04 13.92
CA ILE A 281 9.97 -20.81 13.86
C ILE A 281 8.65 -21.01 13.11
N PRO A 282 7.64 -20.17 13.32
CA PRO A 282 6.38 -20.27 12.58
C PRO A 282 6.53 -19.84 11.10
N PHE A 283 5.81 -20.57 10.23
CA PHE A 283 5.56 -20.17 8.84
C PHE A 283 4.05 -20.06 8.62
N LEU A 284 3.59 -18.90 8.23
CA LEU A 284 2.19 -18.55 7.99
C LEU A 284 1.95 -18.44 6.48
N ASN A 285 1.62 -19.54 5.82
CA ASN A 285 1.24 -19.52 4.41
C ASN A 285 -0.24 -19.12 4.28
N MET A 286 -0.49 -17.83 4.03
CA MET A 286 -1.84 -17.29 3.97
C MET A 286 -2.64 -17.78 2.75
N ASN A 287 -1.99 -18.32 1.71
CA ASN A 287 -2.71 -18.92 0.58
C ASN A 287 -3.55 -20.14 0.98
N TYR A 288 -3.23 -20.79 2.10
CA TYR A 288 -4.02 -21.91 2.63
C TYR A 288 -5.10 -21.49 3.64
N VAL A 289 -5.21 -20.20 3.96
CA VAL A 289 -6.29 -19.70 4.80
C VAL A 289 -7.56 -19.54 3.96
N GLU A 290 -8.62 -20.23 4.37
CA GLU A 290 -9.89 -20.19 3.62
C GLU A 290 -10.51 -18.78 3.66
N ASN A 291 -10.93 -18.30 2.49
CA ASN A 291 -11.64 -17.04 2.31
C ASN A 291 -10.91 -15.80 2.88
N ILE A 292 -9.58 -15.84 3.01
CA ILE A 292 -8.82 -14.69 3.47
C ILE A 292 -8.94 -13.51 2.49
N ILE A 293 -8.95 -13.82 1.20
CA ILE A 293 -9.18 -12.85 0.11
C ILE A 293 -10.23 -13.39 -0.87
N ASN A 294 -10.92 -12.48 -1.52
CA ASN A 294 -11.70 -12.75 -2.71
C ASN A 294 -10.92 -12.24 -3.94
N PRO A 295 -10.45 -13.11 -4.84
CA PRO A 295 -9.57 -12.71 -5.94
C PRO A 295 -10.19 -11.67 -6.88
N GLU A 296 -11.51 -11.65 -7.03
CA GLU A 296 -12.21 -10.75 -7.95
C GLU A 296 -12.43 -9.34 -7.39
N THR A 297 -12.26 -9.13 -6.08
CA THR A 297 -12.51 -7.85 -5.42
C THR A 297 -11.31 -7.31 -4.64
N ASP A 298 -10.38 -8.19 -4.23
CA ASP A 298 -9.32 -7.87 -3.28
C ASP A 298 -7.94 -7.79 -3.93
N GLN A 299 -7.86 -7.87 -5.27
CA GLN A 299 -6.61 -7.81 -6.01
C GLN A 299 -6.58 -6.66 -7.02
N GLN A 300 -5.42 -6.01 -7.09
CA GLN A 300 -5.12 -4.98 -8.08
C GLN A 300 -4.63 -5.61 -9.40
N SER A 301 -4.06 -6.81 -9.33
CA SER A 301 -3.57 -7.57 -10.48
C SER A 301 -3.46 -9.05 -10.11
N GLN A 302 -3.12 -9.91 -11.06
CA GLN A 302 -2.88 -11.34 -10.80
C GLN A 302 -1.89 -11.59 -9.65
N THR A 303 -0.98 -10.65 -9.40
CA THR A 303 0.12 -10.83 -8.44
C THR A 303 0.04 -9.94 -7.19
N HIS A 304 -0.80 -8.93 -7.15
CA HIS A 304 -0.82 -7.96 -6.05
C HIS A 304 -2.21 -7.74 -5.47
N LEU A 305 -2.27 -7.65 -4.16
CA LEU A 305 -3.47 -7.23 -3.43
C LEU A 305 -3.74 -5.74 -3.66
N ASN A 306 -5.02 -5.37 -3.62
CA ASN A 306 -5.43 -3.98 -3.43
C ASN A 306 -5.59 -3.64 -1.94
N ALA A 307 -6.00 -2.42 -1.65
CA ALA A 307 -6.14 -1.92 -0.28
C ALA A 307 -7.12 -2.77 0.56
N LEU A 308 -8.20 -3.29 -0.04
CA LEU A 308 -9.17 -4.13 0.66
C LEU A 308 -8.56 -5.51 1.00
N GLY A 309 -7.87 -6.13 0.06
CA GLY A 309 -7.12 -7.37 0.30
C GLY A 309 -6.05 -7.17 1.37
N ALA A 310 -5.30 -6.07 1.29
CA ALA A 310 -4.30 -5.71 2.30
C ALA A 310 -4.90 -5.52 3.70
N ALA A 311 -6.08 -4.92 3.81
CA ALA A 311 -6.76 -4.76 5.09
C ALA A 311 -7.16 -6.12 5.69
N LYS A 312 -7.72 -7.03 4.87
CA LYS A 312 -8.12 -8.38 5.31
C LYS A 312 -6.92 -9.22 5.76
N THR A 313 -5.84 -9.24 4.98
CA THR A 313 -4.62 -9.98 5.33
C THR A 313 -3.93 -9.41 6.56
N SER A 314 -3.91 -8.08 6.70
CA SER A 314 -3.38 -7.41 7.89
C SER A 314 -4.19 -7.71 9.15
N ALA A 315 -5.52 -7.72 9.05
CA ALA A 315 -6.39 -8.07 10.17
C ALA A 315 -6.16 -9.53 10.61
N TRP A 316 -6.05 -10.46 9.66
CA TRP A 316 -5.75 -11.85 9.97
C TRP A 316 -4.36 -12.01 10.62
N LEU A 317 -3.32 -11.41 10.02
CA LEU A 317 -1.95 -11.44 10.56
C LEU A 317 -1.90 -10.83 11.95
N GLY A 318 -2.55 -9.69 12.16
CA GLY A 318 -2.62 -9.01 13.45
C GLY A 318 -3.27 -9.86 14.53
N ALA A 319 -4.32 -10.61 14.20
CA ALA A 319 -4.95 -11.55 15.12
C ALA A 319 -3.97 -12.65 15.56
N VAL A 320 -3.21 -13.26 14.62
CA VAL A 320 -2.19 -14.27 14.93
C VAL A 320 -1.06 -13.66 15.76
N LEU A 321 -0.52 -12.50 15.37
CA LEU A 321 0.57 -11.83 16.08
C LEU A 321 0.16 -11.46 17.52
N SER A 322 -1.07 -11.01 17.72
CA SER A 322 -1.58 -10.65 19.05
C SER A 322 -1.87 -11.89 19.92
N SER A 323 -2.60 -12.89 19.38
CA SER A 323 -3.11 -14.00 20.18
C SER A 323 -2.13 -15.15 20.35
N GLU A 324 -1.31 -15.47 19.33
CA GLU A 324 -0.43 -16.63 19.34
C GLU A 324 1.04 -16.27 19.62
N VAL A 325 1.49 -15.11 19.11
CA VAL A 325 2.87 -14.62 19.30
C VAL A 325 2.98 -13.74 20.53
N GLY A 326 1.91 -13.04 20.90
CA GLY A 326 1.88 -12.17 22.08
C GLY A 326 2.54 -10.82 21.86
N VAL A 327 2.46 -10.27 20.64
CA VAL A 327 2.90 -8.90 20.35
C VAL A 327 2.07 -7.91 21.16
N PRO A 328 2.68 -6.94 21.86
CA PRO A 328 1.97 -6.07 22.79
C PRO A 328 1.05 -5.06 22.08
N ASP A 329 -0.09 -4.76 22.73
CA ASP A 329 -0.97 -3.64 22.36
C ASP A 329 -0.39 -2.32 22.88
N ARG A 330 -0.08 -1.38 21.98
CA ARG A 330 0.54 -0.07 22.27
C ARG A 330 -0.44 1.10 22.22
N ARG A 331 -1.72 0.85 21.99
CA ARG A 331 -2.72 1.93 21.92
C ARG A 331 -2.81 2.68 23.24
N GLY A 332 -2.76 4.00 23.17
CA GLY A 332 -2.80 4.89 24.34
C GLY A 332 -1.48 4.96 25.15
N GLU A 333 -0.42 4.25 24.76
CA GLU A 333 0.89 4.40 25.35
C GLU A 333 1.61 5.63 24.79
N ALA A 334 2.31 6.39 25.66
CA ALA A 334 3.10 7.55 25.24
C ALA A 334 4.27 7.15 24.32
N GLY A 335 4.45 7.89 23.24
CA GLY A 335 5.51 7.69 22.24
C GLY A 335 5.09 6.86 21.04
N TYR A 336 3.80 6.54 20.92
CA TYR A 336 3.23 5.84 19.76
C TYR A 336 2.31 6.73 18.90
N GLU A 337 2.38 8.04 19.07
CA GLU A 337 1.56 9.03 18.37
C GLU A 337 1.76 8.99 16.84
N LEU A 338 2.92 8.48 16.38
CA LEU A 338 3.21 8.27 14.95
C LEU A 338 2.24 7.25 14.33
N TRP A 339 1.96 6.15 15.04
CA TRP A 339 1.02 5.12 14.57
C TRP A 339 -0.42 5.62 14.60
N GLU A 340 -0.82 6.36 15.62
CA GLU A 340 -2.12 7.02 15.67
C GLU A 340 -2.31 8.02 14.52
N ALA A 341 -1.25 8.77 14.17
CA ALA A 341 -1.26 9.66 13.02
C ALA A 341 -1.35 8.88 11.70
N ALA A 342 -0.70 7.72 11.59
CA ALA A 342 -0.76 6.86 10.43
C ALA A 342 -2.16 6.27 10.22
N VAL A 343 -2.87 5.87 11.29
CA VAL A 343 -4.27 5.44 11.22
C VAL A 343 -5.15 6.57 10.67
N ARG A 344 -5.04 7.79 11.22
CA ARG A 344 -5.79 8.94 10.69
C ARG A 344 -5.47 9.22 9.22
N LYS A 345 -4.20 9.14 8.82
CA LYS A 345 -3.78 9.31 7.43
C LYS A 345 -4.38 8.23 6.51
N TYR A 346 -4.43 7.00 6.99
CA TYR A 346 -5.03 5.89 6.26
C TYR A 346 -6.50 6.14 5.93
N HIS A 347 -7.32 6.52 6.92
CA HIS A 347 -8.72 6.88 6.70
C HIS A 347 -8.88 8.12 5.79
N GLN A 348 -8.00 9.11 5.92
CA GLN A 348 -7.98 10.25 5.00
C GLN A 348 -7.68 9.84 3.56
N GLN A 349 -6.78 8.89 3.33
CA GLN A 349 -6.51 8.35 1.99
C GLN A 349 -7.71 7.58 1.43
N ILE A 350 -8.38 6.78 2.24
CA ILE A 350 -9.62 6.09 1.84
C ILE A 350 -10.65 7.11 1.35
N VAL A 351 -10.96 8.12 2.15
CA VAL A 351 -11.93 9.16 1.78
C VAL A 351 -11.48 9.94 0.53
N ALA A 352 -10.19 10.23 0.39
CA ALA A 352 -9.66 10.90 -0.80
C ALA A 352 -9.82 10.06 -2.07
N ASN A 353 -9.62 8.73 -1.98
CA ASN A 353 -9.85 7.81 -3.11
C ASN A 353 -11.34 7.66 -3.43
N ILE A 354 -12.23 7.62 -2.43
CA ILE A 354 -13.68 7.65 -2.63
C ILE A 354 -14.10 8.91 -3.38
N LEU A 355 -13.56 10.07 -3.04
CA LEU A 355 -13.93 11.34 -3.69
C LEU A 355 -13.28 11.56 -5.06
N ASN A 356 -12.26 10.78 -5.42
CA ASN A 356 -11.58 10.87 -6.70
C ASN A 356 -11.09 9.48 -7.16
N PRO A 357 -12.00 8.53 -7.40
CA PRO A 357 -11.63 7.18 -7.81
C PRO A 357 -11.08 7.14 -9.23
N GLU A 358 -10.36 6.08 -9.56
CA GLU A 358 -9.90 5.82 -10.92
C GLU A 358 -11.07 5.40 -11.82
N ASP A 359 -11.89 4.46 -11.34
CA ASP A 359 -13.06 3.92 -12.02
C ASP A 359 -14.12 3.45 -11.00
N LEU A 360 -15.20 2.85 -11.50
CA LEU A 360 -16.31 2.34 -10.69
C LEU A 360 -15.91 1.12 -9.83
N TYR A 361 -14.98 0.27 -10.30
CA TYR A 361 -14.52 -0.86 -9.50
C TYR A 361 -13.72 -0.39 -8.27
N ALA A 362 -12.81 0.56 -8.49
CA ALA A 362 -12.04 1.20 -7.43
C ALA A 362 -12.94 1.88 -6.40
N GLU A 363 -13.98 2.60 -6.87
CA GLU A 363 -14.97 3.23 -6.00
C GLU A 363 -15.71 2.20 -5.14
N LEU A 364 -16.34 1.20 -5.76
CA LEU A 364 -17.09 0.18 -5.04
C LEU A 364 -16.23 -0.62 -4.06
N MET A 365 -14.98 -0.90 -4.41
CA MET A 365 -14.03 -1.52 -3.50
C MET A 365 -13.74 -0.62 -2.30
N THR A 366 -13.49 0.68 -2.55
CA THR A 366 -13.09 1.62 -1.49
C THR A 366 -14.25 1.93 -0.54
N LEU A 367 -15.48 1.90 -1.00
CA LEU A 367 -16.67 2.04 -0.13
C LEU A 367 -16.80 0.93 0.92
N ASN A 368 -16.20 -0.25 0.69
CA ASN A 368 -16.19 -1.35 1.67
C ASN A 368 -15.38 -1.06 2.95
N PHE A 369 -14.64 0.05 3.02
CA PHE A 369 -13.96 0.47 4.26
C PHE A 369 -14.89 1.12 5.28
N ASN A 370 -16.11 1.51 4.88
CA ASN A 370 -17.11 2.12 5.77
C ASN A 370 -16.72 3.49 6.35
N ASP A 371 -15.81 4.20 5.69
CA ASP A 371 -15.37 5.54 6.10
C ASP A 371 -16.35 6.65 5.71
N VAL A 372 -17.34 6.34 4.89
CA VAL A 372 -18.40 7.25 4.45
C VAL A 372 -19.75 6.55 4.46
N SER A 373 -20.82 7.36 4.45
CA SER A 373 -22.17 6.87 4.13
C SER A 373 -22.47 7.18 2.67
N THR A 374 -23.24 6.32 1.98
CA THR A 374 -23.42 6.44 0.53
C THR A 374 -24.81 6.05 0.08
N ILE A 375 -25.23 6.63 -1.05
CA ILE A 375 -26.33 6.15 -1.86
C ILE A 375 -25.77 5.85 -3.24
N ILE A 376 -25.94 4.60 -3.68
CA ILE A 376 -25.56 4.14 -5.02
C ILE A 376 -26.83 4.01 -5.83
N PHE A 377 -26.90 4.70 -6.96
CA PHE A 377 -27.97 4.59 -7.93
C PHE A 377 -27.44 4.06 -9.26
N ILE A 378 -28.09 3.02 -9.79
CA ILE A 378 -27.78 2.46 -11.12
C ILE A 378 -28.99 2.66 -12.01
N ASN A 379 -28.78 3.29 -13.17
CA ASN A 379 -29.83 3.59 -14.13
C ASN A 379 -30.44 2.31 -14.73
N ASN A 380 -31.73 2.36 -15.07
CA ASN A 380 -32.57 1.24 -15.50
C ASN A 380 -32.06 0.45 -16.72
N ASP A 381 -31.30 1.06 -17.61
CA ASP A 381 -30.76 0.41 -18.82
C ASP A 381 -29.21 0.23 -18.73
N SER A 382 -28.63 0.36 -17.53
CA SER A 382 -27.18 0.30 -17.35
C SER A 382 -26.59 -1.07 -17.67
N VAL A 383 -25.42 -1.05 -18.32
CA VAL A 383 -24.60 -2.24 -18.55
C VAL A 383 -24.05 -2.82 -17.24
N ALA A 384 -23.96 -2.03 -16.18
CA ALA A 384 -23.51 -2.44 -14.85
C ALA A 384 -24.29 -3.64 -14.29
N PHE A 385 -25.57 -3.80 -14.63
CA PHE A 385 -26.37 -4.96 -14.20
C PHE A 385 -25.89 -6.29 -14.78
N TYR A 386 -25.16 -6.27 -15.89
CA TYR A 386 -24.65 -7.48 -16.55
C TYR A 386 -23.19 -7.76 -16.22
N ASP A 387 -22.54 -6.84 -15.49
CA ASP A 387 -21.17 -6.99 -15.03
C ASP A 387 -21.15 -7.79 -13.72
N GLU A 388 -20.60 -9.00 -13.78
CA GLU A 388 -20.58 -9.93 -12.63
C GLU A 388 -19.70 -9.40 -11.49
N SER A 389 -18.58 -8.78 -11.83
CA SER A 389 -17.62 -8.26 -10.83
C SER A 389 -18.17 -7.02 -10.13
N LEU A 390 -18.81 -6.10 -10.85
CA LEU A 390 -19.52 -4.96 -10.25
C LEU A 390 -20.62 -5.44 -9.29
N ARG A 391 -21.41 -6.44 -9.71
CA ARG A 391 -22.45 -7.01 -8.82
C ARG A 391 -21.84 -7.63 -7.57
N LYS A 392 -20.70 -8.31 -7.66
CA LYS A 392 -19.99 -8.86 -6.48
C LYS A 392 -19.52 -7.77 -5.53
N LEU A 393 -18.93 -6.68 -6.04
CA LEU A 393 -18.54 -5.53 -5.23
C LEU A 393 -19.73 -4.89 -4.50
N ILE A 394 -20.86 -4.71 -5.20
CA ILE A 394 -22.10 -4.20 -4.60
C ILE A 394 -22.64 -5.16 -3.54
N LYS A 395 -22.64 -6.47 -3.80
CA LYS A 395 -23.08 -7.48 -2.81
C LYS A 395 -22.15 -7.54 -1.58
N ASN A 396 -20.85 -7.35 -1.75
CA ASN A 396 -19.96 -7.22 -0.61
C ASN A 396 -20.31 -6.02 0.27
N LEU A 397 -20.65 -4.89 -0.35
CA LEU A 397 -21.03 -3.66 0.37
C LEU A 397 -22.43 -3.79 1.01
N SER A 398 -23.43 -4.28 0.26
CA SER A 398 -24.82 -4.39 0.75
C SER A 398 -25.04 -5.56 1.70
N GLY A 399 -24.24 -6.62 1.58
CA GLY A 399 -24.47 -7.89 2.29
C GLY A 399 -25.68 -8.69 1.77
N THR A 400 -26.25 -8.30 0.62
CA THR A 400 -27.46 -8.93 0.05
C THR A 400 -27.33 -9.18 -1.46
N ASP A 401 -28.30 -9.89 -2.08
CA ASP A 401 -28.30 -10.29 -3.49
C ASP A 401 -29.32 -9.51 -4.33
N GLY A 402 -29.85 -8.38 -3.85
CA GLY A 402 -30.93 -7.65 -4.54
C GLY A 402 -30.56 -7.15 -5.93
N ILE A 403 -29.29 -6.80 -6.15
CA ILE A 403 -28.80 -6.40 -7.47
C ILE A 403 -28.93 -7.50 -8.53
N ASP A 404 -28.88 -8.77 -8.16
CA ASP A 404 -28.90 -9.90 -9.11
C ASP A 404 -30.25 -10.03 -9.85
N VAL A 405 -31.36 -9.55 -9.25
CA VAL A 405 -32.66 -9.61 -9.86
C VAL A 405 -33.00 -8.38 -10.71
N MET A 406 -32.12 -7.40 -10.79
CA MET A 406 -32.37 -6.13 -11.49
C MET A 406 -32.10 -6.20 -13.00
N ALA A 407 -31.19 -7.07 -13.43
CA ALA A 407 -30.85 -7.21 -14.86
C ALA A 407 -32.11 -7.52 -15.73
N GLY A 408 -32.34 -6.69 -16.76
CA GLY A 408 -33.47 -6.85 -17.69
C GLY A 408 -34.80 -6.41 -17.15
N THR A 409 -34.93 -5.85 -15.94
CA THR A 409 -36.21 -5.39 -15.36
C THR A 409 -36.66 -4.03 -15.88
N LYS A 410 -35.75 -3.24 -16.47
CA LYS A 410 -35.96 -1.82 -16.81
C LYS A 410 -36.31 -0.92 -15.60
N LEU A 411 -35.83 -1.32 -14.42
CA LEU A 411 -36.00 -0.55 -13.18
C LEU A 411 -34.61 -0.03 -12.73
N GLY A 412 -34.59 1.14 -12.13
CA GLY A 412 -33.41 1.67 -11.46
C GLY A 412 -33.11 0.91 -10.15
N TYR A 413 -31.86 0.73 -9.84
CA TYR A 413 -31.42 0.17 -8.58
C TYR A 413 -30.92 1.27 -7.64
N CYS A 414 -31.28 1.17 -6.37
CA CYS A 414 -30.78 2.06 -5.33
C CYS A 414 -30.32 1.22 -4.14
N LEU A 415 -29.10 1.49 -3.68
CA LEU A 415 -28.55 0.98 -2.42
C LEU A 415 -28.29 2.17 -1.50
N ILE A 416 -28.78 2.10 -0.26
CA ILE A 416 -28.50 3.03 0.82
C ILE A 416 -27.61 2.29 1.82
N HIS A 417 -26.38 2.77 1.95
CA HIS A 417 -25.40 2.21 2.88
C HIS A 417 -24.96 3.28 3.88
N ASP A 418 -25.22 3.05 5.15
CA ASP A 418 -24.84 3.95 6.25
C ASP A 418 -24.23 3.16 7.42
N PRO A 419 -22.91 3.16 7.57
CA PRO A 419 -22.24 2.42 8.64
C PRO A 419 -22.52 2.99 10.05
N VAL A 420 -22.97 4.25 10.16
CA VAL A 420 -23.27 4.89 11.45
C VAL A 420 -24.54 4.31 12.05
N THR A 421 -25.56 4.08 11.25
CA THR A 421 -26.86 3.56 11.68
C THR A 421 -27.00 2.06 11.42
N ASP A 422 -25.96 1.41 10.90
CA ASP A 422 -25.97 0.01 10.45
C ASP A 422 -27.09 -0.26 9.41
N THR A 423 -27.28 0.73 8.51
CA THR A 423 -28.33 0.66 7.48
C THR A 423 -27.74 0.15 6.17
N ASN A 424 -28.30 -0.95 5.67
CA ASN A 424 -28.04 -1.51 4.35
C ASN A 424 -29.38 -1.87 3.71
N GLU A 425 -29.96 -0.92 2.96
CA GLU A 425 -31.25 -1.08 2.33
C GLU A 425 -31.12 -0.93 0.81
N GLU A 426 -31.64 -1.89 0.07
CA GLU A 426 -31.62 -1.87 -1.40
C GLU A 426 -32.97 -2.12 -2.02
N THR A 427 -33.18 -1.62 -3.26
CA THR A 427 -34.38 -1.90 -4.01
C THR A 427 -34.48 -3.37 -4.42
N LYS A 428 -35.66 -3.95 -4.31
CA LYS A 428 -35.98 -5.33 -4.73
C LYS A 428 -37.13 -5.27 -5.77
N GLY A 429 -36.73 -5.12 -7.03
CA GLY A 429 -37.71 -4.92 -8.10
C GLY A 429 -38.45 -3.59 -7.96
N THR A 430 -39.80 -3.60 -7.96
CA THR A 430 -40.64 -2.40 -7.90
C THR A 430 -40.96 -1.89 -6.50
N VAL A 431 -40.37 -2.52 -5.45
CA VAL A 431 -40.65 -2.13 -4.06
C VAL A 431 -39.91 -0.83 -3.76
N PRO A 432 -40.62 0.27 -3.42
CA PRO A 432 -39.95 1.52 -3.07
C PRO A 432 -39.24 1.40 -1.72
N LEU A 433 -38.16 2.20 -1.54
CA LEU A 433 -37.55 2.42 -0.24
C LEU A 433 -38.23 3.64 0.40
N GLU A 434 -38.90 3.44 1.53
CA GLU A 434 -39.68 4.50 2.16
C GLU A 434 -39.22 4.71 3.62
N ASN A 435 -39.01 5.97 3.98
CA ASN A 435 -38.68 6.41 5.34
C ASN A 435 -37.44 5.72 5.93
N ILE A 436 -36.43 5.41 5.11
CA ILE A 436 -35.17 4.84 5.57
C ILE A 436 -34.43 5.88 6.39
N LYS A 437 -34.13 5.54 7.66
CA LYS A 437 -33.42 6.42 8.58
C LYS A 437 -31.92 6.23 8.46
N THR A 438 -31.19 7.32 8.24
CA THR A 438 -29.74 7.33 8.13
C THR A 438 -29.16 8.47 8.97
N SER A 439 -27.83 8.47 9.16
CA SER A 439 -27.10 9.56 9.82
C SER A 439 -27.20 10.90 9.07
N PHE A 440 -27.44 10.86 7.77
CA PHE A 440 -27.53 12.02 6.89
C PHE A 440 -28.99 12.42 6.54
N GLY A 441 -29.98 11.80 7.16
CA GLY A 441 -31.39 12.15 7.00
C GLY A 441 -32.30 10.97 6.68
N THR A 442 -33.56 11.28 6.38
CA THR A 442 -34.52 10.25 5.93
C THR A 442 -34.44 10.11 4.43
N VAL A 443 -34.25 8.90 3.93
CA VAL A 443 -34.14 8.61 2.50
C VAL A 443 -35.38 7.91 2.00
N ASN A 444 -35.91 8.36 0.83
CA ASN A 444 -36.95 7.68 0.09
C ASN A 444 -36.50 7.53 -1.37
N PHE A 445 -36.77 6.38 -1.95
CA PHE A 445 -36.52 6.11 -3.35
C PHE A 445 -37.73 5.37 -3.97
N THR A 446 -38.17 5.81 -5.14
CA THR A 446 -39.22 5.15 -5.89
C THR A 446 -38.97 5.25 -7.40
N THR A 447 -39.23 4.16 -8.11
CA THR A 447 -39.21 4.13 -9.57
C THR A 447 -40.61 4.45 -10.07
N LEU A 448 -40.75 5.46 -10.92
CA LEU A 448 -41.94 5.81 -11.66
C LEU A 448 -41.83 5.35 -13.12
N GLU A 449 -42.91 5.40 -13.88
CA GLU A 449 -42.98 4.88 -15.24
C GLU A 449 -41.88 5.43 -16.19
N ASN A 450 -41.41 6.67 -15.96
CA ASN A 450 -40.46 7.33 -16.85
C ASN A 450 -39.21 7.92 -16.10
N TYR A 451 -39.17 7.82 -14.79
CA TYR A 451 -38.07 8.39 -13.99
C TYR A 451 -38.05 7.82 -12.58
N ASP A 452 -36.89 7.93 -11.94
CA ASP A 452 -36.68 7.55 -10.54
C ASP A 452 -36.63 8.80 -9.67
N LEU A 453 -37.22 8.74 -8.49
CA LEU A 453 -37.21 9.82 -7.51
C LEU A 453 -36.40 9.40 -6.27
N LEU A 454 -35.42 10.19 -5.93
CA LEU A 454 -34.68 10.09 -4.69
C LEU A 454 -34.89 11.37 -3.87
N SER A 455 -35.25 11.26 -2.61
CA SER A 455 -35.23 12.37 -1.66
C SER A 455 -34.41 12.03 -0.45
N VAL A 456 -33.66 13.02 0.08
CA VAL A 456 -32.81 12.90 1.24
C VAL A 456 -33.08 14.08 2.19
N GLY A 457 -33.38 13.78 3.46
CA GLY A 457 -33.70 14.78 4.48
C GLY A 457 -35.12 15.33 4.40
N GLU A 458 -35.33 16.53 4.94
CA GLU A 458 -36.66 17.19 4.99
C GLU A 458 -37.08 17.82 3.67
N ASN A 459 -36.14 18.06 2.75
CA ASN A 459 -36.43 18.64 1.43
C ASN A 459 -36.92 17.56 0.47
N THR A 460 -38.23 17.33 0.48
CA THR A 460 -38.92 16.35 -0.38
C THR A 460 -39.01 16.77 -1.86
N ASP A 461 -38.66 18.02 -2.19
CA ASP A 461 -38.82 18.58 -3.54
C ASP A 461 -37.53 18.57 -4.37
N GLU A 462 -36.37 18.25 -3.78
CA GLU A 462 -35.10 18.15 -4.53
C GLU A 462 -34.82 16.73 -5.01
N ASN A 463 -34.96 16.57 -6.33
CA ASN A 463 -34.43 15.39 -6.99
C ASN A 463 -32.91 15.37 -6.89
N GLN A 464 -32.35 14.46 -6.09
CA GLN A 464 -30.91 14.33 -5.89
C GLN A 464 -30.20 13.70 -7.10
N LEU A 465 -30.96 13.06 -7.98
CA LEU A 465 -30.42 12.46 -9.19
C LEU A 465 -30.42 13.47 -10.33
N ASP A 466 -29.30 13.60 -10.99
CA ASP A 466 -29.16 14.51 -12.12
C ASP A 466 -29.53 13.79 -13.42
N TYR A 467 -30.74 14.06 -13.94
CA TYR A 467 -31.21 13.50 -15.21
C TYR A 467 -30.87 14.36 -16.43
N VAL A 468 -30.52 15.62 -16.23
CA VAL A 468 -30.57 16.64 -17.28
C VAL A 468 -29.47 16.46 -18.33
N ASN A 469 -28.34 15.88 -17.99
CA ASN A 469 -27.22 15.68 -18.94
C ASN A 469 -27.12 14.26 -19.52
N ASN A 470 -28.23 13.42 -19.70
CA ASN A 470 -27.97 12.28 -18.92
C ASN A 470 -28.56 10.97 -19.44
N GLY A 471 -28.95 10.88 -20.65
CA GLY A 471 -29.14 9.61 -21.34
C GLY A 471 -27.86 8.73 -21.41
N ASN A 472 -26.79 9.11 -20.69
CA ASN A 472 -25.47 8.48 -20.78
C ASN A 472 -24.76 8.29 -19.44
N ILE A 473 -25.43 8.43 -18.29
CA ILE A 473 -24.86 8.11 -16.96
C ILE A 473 -25.41 6.76 -16.53
N ASP A 474 -24.52 5.83 -16.24
CA ASP A 474 -24.87 4.47 -15.83
C ASP A 474 -25.08 4.37 -14.32
N VAL A 475 -24.17 4.96 -13.54
CA VAL A 475 -24.14 4.90 -12.09
C VAL A 475 -23.89 6.27 -11.50
N GLN A 476 -24.61 6.60 -10.43
CA GLN A 476 -24.37 7.80 -9.61
C GLN A 476 -24.14 7.36 -8.17
N ILE A 477 -23.16 8.00 -7.52
CA ILE A 477 -22.84 7.71 -6.12
C ILE A 477 -22.84 9.04 -5.36
N LEU A 478 -23.73 9.15 -4.38
CA LEU A 478 -23.75 10.26 -3.43
C LEU A 478 -22.99 9.85 -2.18
N VAL A 479 -22.06 10.69 -1.76
CA VAL A 479 -21.17 10.43 -0.63
C VAL A 479 -21.45 11.43 0.48
N TYR A 480 -21.61 10.94 1.70
CA TYR A 480 -21.90 11.74 2.88
C TYR A 480 -20.84 11.51 3.95
N ASP A 481 -20.42 12.58 4.63
CA ASP A 481 -19.57 12.51 5.81
C ASP A 481 -20.38 11.92 6.98
N PRO A 482 -19.98 10.78 7.55
CA PRO A 482 -20.74 10.13 8.61
C PRO A 482 -20.78 10.92 9.93
N ALA A 483 -19.83 11.84 10.16
CA ALA A 483 -19.78 12.63 11.38
C ALA A 483 -20.73 13.85 11.34
N SER A 484 -20.88 14.51 10.17
CA SER A 484 -21.72 15.70 10.00
C SER A 484 -23.06 15.41 9.30
N GLY A 485 -23.17 14.33 8.56
CA GLY A 485 -24.29 14.04 7.68
C GLY A 485 -24.32 14.92 6.41
N GLU A 486 -23.28 15.74 6.17
CA GLU A 486 -23.20 16.59 4.99
C GLU A 486 -22.81 15.80 3.74
N LYS A 487 -23.40 16.15 2.59
CA LYS A 487 -23.00 15.58 1.31
C LYS A 487 -21.64 16.16 0.89
N ILE A 488 -20.62 15.30 0.79
CA ILE A 488 -19.24 15.66 0.44
C ILE A 488 -18.86 15.29 -0.98
N GLY A 489 -19.65 14.44 -1.67
CA GLY A 489 -19.40 14.05 -3.05
C GLY A 489 -20.66 13.67 -3.81
N HIS A 490 -20.60 13.81 -5.15
CA HIS A 490 -21.56 13.27 -6.09
C HIS A 490 -20.80 12.84 -7.35
N LEU A 491 -20.66 11.54 -7.51
CA LEU A 491 -19.85 10.93 -8.55
C LEU A 491 -20.74 10.37 -9.65
N TYR A 492 -20.27 10.46 -10.89
CA TYR A 492 -20.99 10.01 -12.09
C TYR A 492 -20.10 9.05 -12.87
N PHE A 493 -20.64 7.90 -13.24
CA PHE A 493 -19.90 6.88 -14.00
C PHE A 493 -20.66 6.54 -15.28
N ARG A 494 -19.88 6.28 -16.35
CA ARG A 494 -20.33 5.82 -17.66
C ARG A 494 -19.39 4.72 -18.14
N ASP A 495 -19.96 3.59 -18.55
CA ASP A 495 -19.15 2.44 -18.99
C ASP A 495 -18.03 2.08 -18.00
N GLY A 496 -18.29 2.19 -16.69
CA GLY A 496 -17.33 1.98 -15.61
C GLY A 496 -16.35 3.12 -15.36
N GLY A 497 -16.19 4.09 -16.27
CA GLY A 497 -15.30 5.23 -16.12
C GLY A 497 -15.92 6.43 -15.42
N LEU A 498 -15.13 7.13 -14.61
CA LEU A 498 -15.52 8.38 -13.93
C LEU A 498 -15.73 9.50 -14.94
N VAL A 499 -16.91 10.11 -14.94
CA VAL A 499 -17.24 11.30 -15.75
C VAL A 499 -16.73 12.53 -15.02
N ARG A 500 -15.68 13.15 -15.55
CA ARG A 500 -15.15 14.42 -15.03
C ARG A 500 -15.79 15.56 -15.82
N GLY A 501 -16.40 16.51 -15.09
CA GLY A 501 -17.05 17.71 -15.63
C GLY A 501 -16.05 18.76 -16.15
#